data_0e59b2f5ec7eaef75555b2bd5ca7bcf8
#
_entry.id   0e59b2f5ec7eaef75555b2bd5ca7bcf8
#
_cell.length_a   1.000
_cell.length_b   1.000
_cell.length_c   1.000
_cell.angle_alpha   90.00
_cell.angle_beta   90.00
_cell.angle_gamma   90.00
#
_symmetry.space_group_name_H-M   'P 1'
#
loop_
_entity.id
_entity.type
_entity.pdbx_description
1 polymer ?
#
loop_
_entity_poly.entity_id
_entity_poly.type
_entity_poly.pdbx_seq_one_letter_code
_entity_poly.pdbx_strand_id
1 'polypeptide(L)'
;AKYLVIFVFMTAVIGLISGFLIADGSMYNTYNESFEKYNVEDGNFELYTKADDSIIDKLDEENVTIYENFYKEEKVKRHNNTKIDDDDASTLRFYINREDIDKVDVMEGRLGEDINEIAIDRMYASNNDIKVGDTIMAGSRTLKVTGFVALSDYSCLFQNNSDTMFDAVKFGVGLVTEEEF
;
A
#
# COMPACT_ATOMS: atom_id res chain seq x y z
N ALA A 1 -53.10 -3.63 4.40
CA ALA A 1 -52.03 -2.63 4.64
C ALA A 1 -51.16 -2.96 5.88
N LYS A 2 -51.73 -3.30 7.05
CA LYS A 2 -50.97 -3.55 8.30
C LYS A 2 -49.97 -4.71 8.16
N TYR A 3 -50.38 -5.84 7.59
CA TYR A 3 -49.53 -7.01 7.43
C TYR A 3 -48.39 -6.78 6.42
N LEU A 4 -48.63 -5.99 5.39
CA LEU A 4 -47.59 -5.62 4.40
C LEU A 4 -46.47 -4.83 5.08
N VAL A 5 -46.79 -3.88 5.94
CA VAL A 5 -45.83 -3.07 6.67
C VAL A 5 -44.96 -3.95 7.58
N ILE A 6 -45.58 -4.88 8.31
CA ILE A 6 -44.88 -5.83 9.19
C ILE A 6 -43.94 -6.72 8.34
N PHE A 7 -44.44 -7.24 7.22
CA PHE A 7 -43.63 -8.09 6.32
C PHE A 7 -42.41 -7.35 5.79
N VAL A 8 -42.60 -6.13 5.27
CA VAL A 8 -41.50 -5.30 4.77
C VAL A 8 -40.47 -4.99 5.87
N PHE A 9 -40.96 -4.63 7.06
CA PHE A 9 -40.09 -4.34 8.20
C PHE A 9 -39.28 -5.56 8.63
N MET A 10 -39.93 -6.74 8.77
CA MET A 10 -39.24 -7.98 9.13
C MET A 10 -38.20 -8.38 8.08
N THR A 11 -38.53 -8.27 6.79
CA THR A 11 -37.61 -8.57 5.71
C THR A 11 -36.40 -7.63 5.73
N ALA A 12 -36.63 -6.34 5.97
CA ALA A 12 -35.54 -5.35 6.05
C ALA A 12 -34.61 -5.62 7.25
N VAL A 13 -35.18 -5.93 8.43
CA VAL A 13 -34.38 -6.22 9.64
C VAL A 13 -33.57 -7.50 9.46
N ILE A 14 -34.17 -8.59 8.98
CA ILE A 14 -33.49 -9.86 8.75
C ILE A 14 -32.40 -9.67 7.69
N GLY A 15 -32.71 -8.98 6.59
CA GLY A 15 -31.74 -8.70 5.51
C GLY A 15 -30.55 -7.89 5.99
N LEU A 16 -30.79 -6.88 6.81
CA LEU A 16 -29.72 -6.02 7.36
C LEU A 16 -28.80 -6.80 8.31
N ILE A 17 -29.39 -7.56 9.25
CA ILE A 17 -28.62 -8.36 10.21
C ILE A 17 -27.82 -9.46 9.48
N SER A 18 -28.48 -10.20 8.58
CA SER A 18 -27.81 -11.26 7.82
C SER A 18 -26.70 -10.70 6.92
N GLY A 19 -26.96 -9.56 6.27
CA GLY A 19 -25.95 -8.88 5.44
C GLY A 19 -24.74 -8.46 6.25
N PHE A 20 -24.94 -7.94 7.45
CA PHE A 20 -23.86 -7.53 8.34
C PHE A 20 -22.99 -8.71 8.79
N LEU A 21 -23.63 -9.81 9.22
CA LEU A 21 -22.93 -11.02 9.65
C LEU A 21 -22.13 -11.68 8.52
N ILE A 22 -22.67 -11.68 7.29
CA ILE A 22 -21.96 -12.23 6.12
C ILE A 22 -20.78 -11.35 5.77
N ALA A 23 -20.95 -10.02 5.79
CA ALA A 23 -19.86 -9.09 5.50
C ALA A 23 -18.72 -9.23 6.51
N ASP A 24 -19.03 -9.30 7.81
CA ASP A 24 -18.04 -9.49 8.88
C ASP A 24 -17.26 -10.79 8.69
N GLY A 25 -17.94 -11.91 8.49
CA GLY A 25 -17.30 -13.20 8.24
C GLY A 25 -16.44 -13.22 6.97
N SER A 26 -16.88 -12.57 5.90
CA SER A 26 -16.13 -12.46 4.66
C SER A 26 -14.87 -11.61 4.84
N MET A 27 -14.97 -10.47 5.52
CA MET A 27 -13.81 -9.61 5.79
C MET A 27 -12.78 -10.32 6.65
N TYR A 28 -13.21 -11.03 7.71
CA TYR A 28 -12.32 -11.77 8.58
C TYR A 28 -11.57 -12.89 7.83
N ASN A 29 -12.28 -13.66 7.02
CA ASN A 29 -11.65 -14.73 6.22
C ASN A 29 -10.66 -14.16 5.21
N THR A 30 -11.04 -13.11 4.47
CA THR A 30 -10.14 -12.47 3.49
C THR A 30 -8.89 -11.89 4.16
N TYR A 31 -9.05 -11.31 5.34
CA TYR A 31 -7.93 -10.80 6.12
C TYR A 31 -6.97 -11.93 6.51
N ASN A 32 -7.47 -13.04 7.06
CA ASN A 32 -6.61 -14.17 7.45
C ASN A 32 -5.96 -14.84 6.22
N GLU A 33 -6.68 -15.02 5.13
CA GLU A 33 -6.15 -15.58 3.89
C GLU A 33 -5.08 -14.67 3.26
N SER A 34 -5.12 -13.37 3.52
CA SER A 34 -4.15 -12.41 2.97
C SER A 34 -2.73 -12.67 3.47
N PHE A 35 -2.56 -13.12 4.71
CA PHE A 35 -1.23 -13.41 5.27
C PHE A 35 -0.52 -14.52 4.50
N GLU A 36 -1.23 -15.60 4.17
CA GLU A 36 -0.66 -16.69 3.37
C GLU A 36 -0.49 -16.27 1.91
N LYS A 37 -1.51 -15.61 1.32
CA LYS A 37 -1.52 -15.23 -0.09
C LYS A 37 -0.38 -14.28 -0.44
N TYR A 38 -0.11 -13.30 0.42
CA TYR A 38 0.90 -12.29 0.18
C TYR A 38 2.22 -12.56 0.90
N ASN A 39 2.31 -13.69 1.63
CA ASN A 39 3.47 -14.04 2.44
C ASN A 39 3.88 -12.85 3.33
N VAL A 40 2.91 -12.40 4.15
CA VAL A 40 3.11 -11.22 5.00
C VAL A 40 4.12 -11.51 6.09
N GLU A 41 5.01 -10.58 6.33
CA GLU A 41 6.01 -10.67 7.39
C GLU A 41 5.41 -10.88 8.79
N ASP A 42 6.10 -11.63 9.64
CA ASP A 42 5.72 -11.76 11.05
C ASP A 42 6.02 -10.50 11.86
N GLY A 43 6.92 -9.67 11.36
CA GLY A 43 7.29 -8.38 11.94
C GLY A 43 8.48 -7.76 11.25
N ASN A 44 8.64 -6.45 11.44
CA ASN A 44 9.75 -5.69 10.88
C ASN A 44 10.45 -4.85 11.95
N PHE A 45 11.67 -4.49 11.65
CA PHE A 45 12.42 -3.49 12.40
C PHE A 45 13.27 -2.67 11.45
N GLU A 46 13.42 -1.40 11.76
CA GLU A 46 14.16 -0.45 10.95
C GLU A 46 15.53 -0.17 11.59
N LEU A 47 16.57 -0.22 10.78
CA LEU A 47 17.93 0.12 11.17
C LEU A 47 18.36 1.38 10.44
N TYR A 48 19.13 2.23 11.12
CA TYR A 48 19.68 3.45 10.52
C TYR A 48 20.77 3.14 9.46
N THR A 49 21.41 2.00 9.55
CA THR A 49 22.43 1.51 8.63
C THR A 49 22.18 0.05 8.32
N LYS A 50 22.68 -0.41 7.17
CA LYS A 50 22.62 -1.82 6.80
C LYS A 50 23.12 -2.70 7.96
N ALA A 51 22.41 -3.80 8.25
CA ALA A 51 22.80 -4.78 9.25
C ALA A 51 24.17 -5.39 8.91
N ASP A 52 24.93 -5.69 9.96
CA ASP A 52 26.18 -6.45 9.84
C ASP A 52 25.83 -7.93 9.59
N ASP A 53 26.58 -8.57 8.72
CA ASP A 53 26.40 -10.00 8.39
C ASP A 53 26.43 -10.88 9.65
N SER A 54 27.22 -10.50 10.67
CA SER A 54 27.24 -11.22 11.95
C SER A 54 25.93 -11.18 12.75
N ILE A 55 25.08 -10.18 12.51
CA ILE A 55 23.75 -10.08 13.11
C ILE A 55 22.79 -10.99 12.36
N ILE A 56 22.89 -10.97 11.02
CA ILE A 56 22.07 -11.79 10.14
C ILE A 56 22.33 -13.27 10.42
N ASP A 57 23.61 -13.68 10.49
CA ASP A 57 24.00 -15.06 10.79
C ASP A 57 23.43 -15.55 12.14
N LYS A 58 23.44 -14.70 13.17
CA LYS A 58 22.88 -15.07 14.48
C LYS A 58 21.38 -15.24 14.48
N LEU A 59 20.67 -14.45 13.68
CA LEU A 59 19.23 -14.55 13.58
C LEU A 59 18.82 -15.78 12.75
N ASP A 60 19.63 -16.14 11.76
CA ASP A 60 19.43 -17.37 10.99
C ASP A 60 19.64 -18.63 11.86
N GLU A 61 20.62 -18.61 12.81
CA GLU A 61 20.81 -19.65 13.83
C GLU A 61 19.58 -19.85 14.73
N GLU A 62 18.79 -18.80 14.96
CA GLU A 62 17.54 -18.83 15.74
C GLU A 62 16.31 -19.20 14.90
N ASN A 63 16.50 -19.63 13.65
CA ASN A 63 15.44 -20.04 12.74
C ASN A 63 14.53 -18.87 12.28
N VAL A 64 15.11 -17.68 12.19
CA VAL A 64 14.46 -16.46 11.69
C VAL A 64 14.96 -16.17 10.28
N THR A 65 14.07 -16.19 9.31
CA THR A 65 14.39 -15.79 7.94
C THR A 65 14.32 -14.28 7.81
N ILE A 66 15.37 -13.65 7.30
CA ILE A 66 15.46 -12.21 7.16
C ILE A 66 15.39 -11.83 5.69
N TYR A 67 14.58 -10.83 5.40
CA TYR A 67 14.53 -10.16 4.11
C TYR A 67 14.97 -8.71 4.27
N GLU A 68 16.05 -8.33 3.60
CA GLU A 68 16.49 -6.94 3.55
C GLU A 68 15.56 -6.14 2.62
N ASN A 69 14.99 -5.07 3.14
CA ASN A 69 14.10 -4.21 2.38
C ASN A 69 14.57 -2.75 2.52
N PHE A 70 14.97 -2.15 1.41
CA PHE A 70 15.44 -0.77 1.38
C PHE A 70 14.39 0.13 0.76
N TYR A 71 14.32 1.37 1.26
CA TYR A 71 13.47 2.38 0.69
C TYR A 71 14.20 3.72 0.50
N LYS A 72 13.64 4.53 -0.38
CA LYS A 72 14.01 5.95 -0.55
C LYS A 72 12.76 6.79 -0.44
N GLU A 73 12.88 7.96 0.20
CA GLU A 73 11.80 8.94 0.23
C GLU A 73 12.15 10.14 -0.63
N GLU A 74 11.23 10.52 -1.49
CA GLU A 74 11.37 11.71 -2.32
C GLU A 74 10.10 12.56 -2.25
N LYS A 75 10.29 13.87 -2.42
CA LYS A 75 9.17 14.79 -2.59
C LYS A 75 8.63 14.66 -4.00
N VAL A 76 7.33 14.43 -4.09
CA VAL A 76 6.64 14.16 -5.35
C VAL A 76 5.61 15.24 -5.60
N LYS A 77 5.53 15.65 -6.87
CA LYS A 77 4.56 16.63 -7.37
C LYS A 77 3.88 16.07 -8.62
N ARG A 78 2.63 16.44 -8.80
CA ARG A 78 1.92 16.09 -10.03
C ARG A 78 2.51 16.88 -11.21
N HIS A 79 2.81 16.24 -12.31
CA HIS A 79 3.50 16.85 -13.47
C HIS A 79 2.71 18.03 -14.10
N ASN A 80 1.39 17.99 -14.02
CA ASN A 80 0.52 19.01 -14.66
C ASN A 80 0.24 20.24 -13.79
N ASN A 81 0.75 20.29 -12.55
CA ASN A 81 0.65 21.46 -11.69
C ASN A 81 1.83 22.38 -11.92
N THR A 82 1.63 23.40 -12.73
CA THR A 82 2.64 24.42 -13.08
C THR A 82 3.01 25.38 -11.93
N LYS A 83 2.31 25.31 -10.82
CA LYS A 83 2.67 26.07 -9.59
C LYS A 83 3.22 25.09 -8.57
N ILE A 84 4.54 25.15 -8.46
CA ILE A 84 5.30 24.44 -7.42
C ILE A 84 5.20 25.30 -6.15
N ASP A 85 4.16 25.07 -5.37
CA ASP A 85 4.16 25.49 -3.97
C ASP A 85 4.70 24.31 -3.16
N ASP A 86 5.65 24.55 -2.26
CA ASP A 86 6.21 23.50 -1.40
C ASP A 86 5.11 22.84 -0.53
N ASP A 87 4.01 23.54 -0.31
CA ASP A 87 2.84 23.03 0.42
C ASP A 87 2.08 21.93 -0.30
N ASP A 88 2.20 21.81 -1.63
CA ASP A 88 1.53 20.77 -2.43
C ASP A 88 2.39 19.51 -2.64
N ALA A 89 3.65 19.53 -2.21
CA ALA A 89 4.53 18.38 -2.32
C ALA A 89 4.13 17.31 -1.30
N SER A 90 3.86 16.10 -1.79
CA SER A 90 3.73 14.91 -0.96
C SER A 90 5.06 14.15 -0.87
N THR A 91 5.18 13.24 0.06
CA THR A 91 6.32 12.34 0.18
C THR A 91 5.91 10.97 -0.35
N LEU A 92 6.68 10.40 -1.25
CA LEU A 92 6.49 9.04 -1.71
C LEU A 92 7.69 8.20 -1.28
N ARG A 93 7.42 7.07 -0.64
CA ARG A 93 8.42 6.08 -0.27
C ARG A 93 8.50 5.04 -1.37
N PHE A 94 9.67 4.90 -1.97
CA PHE A 94 9.94 4.00 -3.08
C PHE A 94 10.53 2.71 -2.58
N TYR A 95 9.99 1.60 -3.03
CA TYR A 95 10.53 0.26 -2.87
C TYR A 95 10.77 -0.39 -4.23
N ILE A 96 11.67 -1.34 -4.26
CA ILE A 96 11.76 -2.29 -5.37
C ILE A 96 10.59 -3.29 -5.23
N ASN A 97 10.06 -3.76 -6.36
CA ASN A 97 9.01 -4.78 -6.34
C ASN A 97 9.47 -6.02 -5.57
N ARG A 98 8.60 -6.53 -4.70
CA ARG A 98 8.85 -7.66 -3.82
C ARG A 98 8.13 -8.91 -4.33
N GLU A 99 8.89 -9.99 -4.55
CA GLU A 99 8.35 -11.25 -5.07
C GLU A 99 8.21 -12.34 -4.00
N ASP A 100 9.02 -12.28 -2.95
CA ASP A 100 9.12 -13.33 -1.95
C ASP A 100 8.27 -13.05 -0.71
N ILE A 101 8.37 -11.86 -0.14
CA ILE A 101 7.69 -11.44 1.09
C ILE A 101 6.90 -10.15 0.84
N ASP A 102 5.85 -9.92 1.62
CA ASP A 102 4.97 -8.76 1.52
C ASP A 102 4.55 -8.44 0.09
N LYS A 103 4.11 -9.50 -0.60
CA LYS A 103 3.66 -9.40 -1.99
C LYS A 103 2.54 -8.40 -2.13
N VAL A 104 2.56 -7.68 -3.23
CA VAL A 104 1.54 -6.67 -3.51
C VAL A 104 0.41 -7.21 -4.36
N ASP A 105 -0.77 -6.63 -4.18
CA ASP A 105 -1.93 -6.88 -5.05
C ASP A 105 -2.06 -5.76 -6.07
N VAL A 106 -2.04 -6.08 -7.36
CA VAL A 106 -2.25 -5.11 -8.43
C VAL A 106 -3.74 -4.91 -8.61
N MET A 107 -4.25 -3.77 -8.15
CA MET A 107 -5.67 -3.43 -8.19
C MET A 107 -6.12 -2.90 -9.55
N GLU A 108 -5.23 -2.17 -10.24
CA GLU A 108 -5.47 -1.59 -11.55
C GLU A 108 -4.15 -1.44 -12.31
N GLY A 109 -4.16 -1.66 -13.63
CA GLY A 109 -2.97 -1.54 -14.47
C GLY A 109 -1.95 -2.66 -14.25
N ARG A 110 -0.68 -2.31 -14.10
CA ARG A 110 0.43 -3.25 -13.90
C ARG A 110 1.54 -2.65 -13.04
N LEU A 111 2.45 -3.47 -12.58
CA LEU A 111 3.73 -3.01 -12.01
C LEU A 111 4.59 -2.35 -13.10
N GLY A 112 5.55 -1.52 -12.69
CA GLY A 112 6.55 -0.96 -13.60
C GLY A 112 7.46 -2.08 -14.15
N GLU A 113 7.73 -2.02 -15.44
CA GLU A 113 8.63 -2.94 -16.15
C GLU A 113 9.85 -2.22 -16.73
N ASP A 114 9.73 -0.91 -16.92
CA ASP A 114 10.78 -0.05 -17.49
C ASP A 114 11.22 1.03 -16.49
N ILE A 115 12.37 1.66 -16.77
CA ILE A 115 12.82 2.89 -16.11
C ILE A 115 11.77 3.99 -16.31
N ASN A 116 11.60 4.85 -15.32
CA ASN A 116 10.58 5.90 -15.27
C ASN A 116 9.13 5.38 -15.21
N GLU A 117 8.92 4.15 -14.78
CA GLU A 117 7.60 3.61 -14.48
C GLU A 117 7.45 3.36 -12.97
N ILE A 118 6.23 3.56 -12.47
CA ILE A 118 5.92 3.36 -11.05
C ILE A 118 4.50 2.82 -10.90
N ALA A 119 4.32 1.86 -9.99
CA ALA A 119 3.02 1.52 -9.43
C ALA A 119 2.90 2.14 -8.05
N ILE A 120 1.79 2.80 -7.75
CA ILE A 120 1.59 3.55 -6.50
C ILE A 120 0.44 2.98 -5.67
N ASP A 121 0.47 3.22 -4.38
CA ASP A 121 -0.62 2.84 -3.49
C ASP A 121 -1.95 3.46 -3.95
N ARG A 122 -3.00 2.63 -3.93
CA ARG A 122 -4.34 3.01 -4.39
C ARG A 122 -4.95 4.16 -3.57
N MET A 123 -4.72 4.16 -2.25
CA MET A 123 -5.31 5.18 -1.39
C MET A 123 -4.65 6.54 -1.63
N TYR A 124 -3.32 6.55 -1.75
CA TYR A 124 -2.56 7.74 -2.14
C TYR A 124 -3.00 8.26 -3.51
N ALA A 125 -3.11 7.38 -4.50
CA ALA A 125 -3.56 7.75 -5.85
C ALA A 125 -4.95 8.37 -5.84
N SER A 126 -5.91 7.74 -5.15
CA SER A 126 -7.30 8.22 -5.05
C SER A 126 -7.40 9.58 -4.37
N ASN A 127 -6.65 9.80 -3.29
CA ASN A 127 -6.67 11.07 -2.54
C ASN A 127 -5.99 12.23 -3.28
N ASN A 128 -5.13 11.92 -4.25
CA ASN A 128 -4.42 12.90 -5.07
C ASN A 128 -4.96 13.01 -6.50
N ASP A 129 -6.12 12.38 -6.81
CA ASP A 129 -6.72 12.36 -8.14
C ASP A 129 -5.76 11.88 -9.25
N ILE A 130 -4.86 10.95 -8.93
CA ILE A 130 -3.91 10.36 -9.87
C ILE A 130 -4.58 9.18 -10.59
N LYS A 131 -4.35 9.07 -11.90
CA LYS A 131 -4.88 7.98 -12.74
C LYS A 131 -3.74 7.18 -13.35
N VAL A 132 -4.01 5.92 -13.68
CA VAL A 132 -3.10 5.11 -14.48
C VAL A 132 -2.85 5.80 -15.82
N GLY A 133 -1.58 5.96 -16.17
CA GLY A 133 -1.12 6.72 -17.33
C GLY A 133 -0.72 8.17 -17.05
N ASP A 134 -1.05 8.71 -15.87
CA ASP A 134 -0.57 10.03 -15.46
C ASP A 134 0.94 9.99 -15.19
N THR A 135 1.54 11.17 -15.10
CA THR A 135 2.94 11.33 -14.73
C THR A 135 3.07 12.12 -13.43
N ILE A 136 4.03 11.75 -12.61
CA ILE A 136 4.41 12.44 -11.39
C ILE A 136 5.89 12.83 -11.47
N MET A 137 6.28 13.89 -10.75
CA MET A 137 7.66 14.30 -10.64
C MET A 137 8.21 13.89 -9.27
N ALA A 138 9.26 13.08 -9.25
CA ALA A 138 10.02 12.70 -8.06
C ALA A 138 11.41 13.30 -8.17
N GLY A 139 11.67 14.34 -7.38
CA GLY A 139 12.92 15.11 -7.53
C GLY A 139 13.04 15.70 -8.93
N SER A 140 14.06 15.30 -9.68
CA SER A 140 14.29 15.69 -11.08
C SER A 140 13.76 14.69 -12.12
N ARG A 141 13.18 13.58 -11.69
CA ARG A 141 12.70 12.50 -12.56
C ARG A 141 11.21 12.65 -12.82
N THR A 142 10.77 12.21 -13.99
CA THR A 142 9.35 12.11 -14.33
C THR A 142 9.00 10.63 -14.43
N LEU A 143 8.10 10.18 -13.58
CA LEU A 143 7.67 8.78 -13.50
C LEU A 143 6.24 8.66 -14.05
N LYS A 144 6.02 7.66 -14.89
CA LYS A 144 4.70 7.30 -15.41
C LYS A 144 4.04 6.31 -14.47
N VAL A 145 2.84 6.62 -14.01
CA VAL A 145 2.03 5.72 -13.19
C VAL A 145 1.47 4.62 -14.07
N THR A 146 1.89 3.39 -13.84
CA THR A 146 1.50 2.21 -14.62
C THR A 146 0.43 1.38 -13.95
N GLY A 147 0.25 1.51 -12.63
CA GLY A 147 -0.76 0.78 -11.91
C GLY A 147 -0.98 1.27 -10.50
N PHE A 148 -2.04 0.75 -9.90
CA PHE A 148 -2.36 0.95 -8.50
C PHE A 148 -2.24 -0.37 -7.76
N VAL A 149 -1.60 -0.32 -6.60
CA VAL A 149 -1.33 -1.48 -5.77
C VAL A 149 -1.94 -1.33 -4.38
N ALA A 150 -2.19 -2.47 -3.75
CA ALA A 150 -2.40 -2.57 -2.32
C ALA A 150 -1.23 -3.36 -1.72
N LEU A 151 -0.63 -2.79 -0.68
CA LEU A 151 0.52 -3.39 -0.01
C LEU A 151 0.06 -4.06 1.27
N SER A 152 0.53 -5.28 1.52
CA SER A 152 0.15 -6.08 2.67
C SER A 152 0.71 -5.54 3.99
N ASP A 153 1.90 -4.95 3.94
CA ASP A 153 2.61 -4.32 5.06
C ASP A 153 2.17 -2.86 5.32
N TYR A 154 1.40 -2.25 4.40
CA TYR A 154 0.84 -0.90 4.53
C TYR A 154 -0.68 -0.92 4.58
N SER A 155 -1.26 -1.62 5.55
CA SER A 155 -2.72 -1.58 5.80
C SER A 155 -3.22 -0.17 6.14
N CYS A 156 -2.33 0.67 6.70
CA CYS A 156 -2.48 2.12 6.86
C CYS A 156 -1.19 2.81 6.40
N LEU A 157 -1.31 3.93 5.68
CA LEU A 157 -0.17 4.69 5.16
C LEU A 157 0.48 5.55 6.26
N PHE A 158 0.99 4.90 7.31
CA PHE A 158 1.83 5.56 8.30
C PHE A 158 3.22 5.81 7.72
N GLN A 159 3.71 7.04 7.86
CA GLN A 159 5.07 7.37 7.44
C GLN A 159 6.10 6.86 8.46
N ASN A 160 5.77 6.91 9.74
CA ASN A 160 6.64 6.42 10.81
C ASN A 160 5.88 5.45 11.71
N ASN A 161 6.60 4.51 12.31
CA ASN A 161 6.02 3.52 13.24
C ASN A 161 5.41 4.14 14.52
N SER A 162 5.75 5.40 14.83
CA SER A 162 5.21 6.15 15.95
C SER A 162 3.96 6.96 15.62
N ASP A 163 3.55 7.02 14.36
CA ASP A 163 2.42 7.82 13.93
C ASP A 163 1.12 7.20 14.42
N THR A 164 0.22 8.04 14.92
CA THR A 164 -1.11 7.63 15.39
C THR A 164 -2.20 7.99 14.39
N MET A 165 -1.87 8.79 13.38
CA MET A 165 -2.74 9.20 12.29
C MET A 165 -1.97 9.14 10.98
N PHE A 166 -2.62 8.74 9.92
CA PHE A 166 -2.04 8.74 8.58
C PHE A 166 -2.65 9.86 7.72
N ASP A 167 -1.88 10.36 6.77
CA ASP A 167 -2.33 11.34 5.78
C ASP A 167 -1.98 10.83 4.38
N ALA A 168 -2.93 10.13 3.77
CA ALA A 168 -2.77 9.56 2.44
C ALA A 168 -2.76 10.61 1.30
N VAL A 169 -2.92 11.91 1.60
CA VAL A 169 -2.66 13.01 0.66
C VAL A 169 -1.18 13.36 0.65
N LYS A 170 -0.55 13.38 1.84
CA LYS A 170 0.83 13.84 2.02
C LYS A 170 1.87 12.72 2.00
N PHE A 171 1.47 11.49 2.24
CA PHE A 171 2.36 10.33 2.22
C PHE A 171 1.75 9.17 1.42
N GLY A 172 2.58 8.52 0.64
CA GLY A 172 2.24 7.32 -0.12
C GLY A 172 3.44 6.41 -0.31
N VAL A 173 3.16 5.23 -0.87
CA VAL A 173 4.16 4.22 -1.19
C VAL A 173 4.08 3.90 -2.68
N GLY A 174 5.23 3.66 -3.29
CA GLY A 174 5.35 3.28 -4.69
C GLY A 174 6.38 2.21 -4.92
N LEU A 175 6.14 1.42 -5.95
CA LEU A 175 7.00 0.32 -6.38
C LEU A 175 7.60 0.65 -7.74
N VAL A 176 8.90 0.48 -7.84
CA VAL A 176 9.68 0.73 -9.05
C VAL A 176 10.51 -0.51 -9.40
N THR A 177 11.07 -0.52 -10.59
CA THR A 177 12.06 -1.55 -10.97
C THR A 177 13.37 -1.34 -10.21
N GLU A 178 14.21 -2.37 -10.14
CA GLU A 178 15.54 -2.27 -9.54
C GLU A 178 16.41 -1.23 -10.26
N GLU A 179 16.24 -1.08 -11.58
CA GLU A 179 16.96 -0.08 -12.38
C GLU A 179 16.54 1.36 -12.08
N GLU A 180 15.28 1.59 -11.70
CA GLU A 180 14.75 2.90 -11.34
C GLU A 180 15.08 3.27 -9.90
N PHE A 181 15.23 2.28 -9.01
CA PHE A 181 15.53 2.45 -7.60
C PHE A 181 16.96 2.93 -7.38
#